data_beb16aaee5b3e7a923785d62d8ea3ddf
#
_entry.id   beb16aaee5b3e7a923785d62d8ea3ddf
#
_cell.length_a   1.000
_cell.length_b   1.000
_cell.length_c   1.000
_cell.angle_alpha   90.00
_cell.angle_beta   90.00
_cell.angle_gamma   90.00
#
_symmetry.space_group_name_H-M   'P 1'
#
loop_
_entity.id
_entity.type
_entity.pdbx_description
1 polymer ?
#
loop_
_entity_poly.entity_id
_entity_poly.type
_entity_poly.pdbx_seq_one_letter_code
_entity_poly.pdbx_strand_id
1 'polypeptide(L)'
;PLKSIGAARAFLDYSDISDEDKVKIAGDNLAKLLGIKLYRWDDSLGDELIESAKKGERIKVQIIDAHAHLGDENEIVSGYTPLIKSGIDFVFKRNEALGIKKCCVSSWLSIWADHKLGNEITLKAIRKYPDHFIGYASFNPVYVDDWEEELNYWFCVKKFKGIKPYYPKVLISYNDKRWRKLFEFGNKFKLYALLHPSDNFVDEVDEISSLYPDLDFLLAHTGIGFKHARDLVYIIKERGNVFFELTFTNVPDGLIEFLVEEVGSDKIVFGTDQPMRDPAPQLGWVIYSRISVEDKKKILALNMERIIKRSLI
;
A
#
# COMPACT_ATOMS: atom_id res chain seq x y z
N PRO A 1 -23.77 0.12 -5.97
CA PRO A 1 -23.07 0.62 -4.79
C PRO A 1 -21.82 1.37 -5.19
N LEU A 2 -21.51 2.47 -4.49
CA LEU A 2 -20.33 3.29 -4.80
C LEU A 2 -19.04 2.70 -4.21
N LYS A 3 -19.15 1.78 -3.26
CA LYS A 3 -18.02 1.16 -2.54
C LYS A 3 -18.10 -0.36 -2.59
N SER A 4 -16.94 -1.02 -2.56
CA SER A 4 -16.84 -2.47 -2.56
C SER A 4 -17.46 -3.09 -1.30
N ILE A 5 -18.43 -3.97 -1.50
CA ILE A 5 -19.03 -4.78 -0.41
C ILE A 5 -17.97 -5.75 0.14
N GLY A 6 -17.08 -6.27 -0.71
CA GLY A 6 -16.00 -7.16 -0.29
C GLY A 6 -15.04 -6.53 0.72
N ALA A 7 -14.76 -5.23 0.60
CA ALA A 7 -13.97 -4.51 1.60
C ALA A 7 -14.68 -4.45 2.97
N ALA A 8 -16.00 -4.17 2.98
CA ALA A 8 -16.80 -4.18 4.21
C ALA A 8 -16.92 -5.59 4.80
N ARG A 9 -17.05 -6.60 3.96
CA ARG A 9 -17.12 -8.01 4.36
C ARG A 9 -15.82 -8.44 5.05
N ALA A 10 -14.68 -8.18 4.45
CA ALA A 10 -13.39 -8.56 5.04
C ALA A 10 -13.12 -7.83 6.37
N PHE A 11 -13.58 -6.59 6.52
CA PHE A 11 -13.49 -5.89 7.81
C PHE A 11 -14.20 -6.66 8.93
N LEU A 12 -15.35 -7.25 8.63
CA LEU A 12 -16.09 -8.07 9.58
C LEU A 12 -15.45 -9.46 9.77
N ASP A 13 -15.08 -10.15 8.68
CA ASP A 13 -14.53 -11.50 8.73
C ASP A 13 -13.23 -11.57 9.55
N TYR A 14 -12.39 -10.53 9.46
CA TYR A 14 -11.11 -10.44 10.21
C TYR A 14 -11.21 -9.65 11.51
N SER A 15 -12.42 -9.34 12.00
CA SER A 15 -12.61 -8.73 13.32
C SER A 15 -12.43 -9.76 14.44
N ASP A 16 -11.93 -9.30 15.58
CA ASP A 16 -11.71 -10.13 16.77
C ASP A 16 -12.97 -10.20 17.62
N ILE A 17 -14.03 -10.79 17.08
CA ILE A 17 -15.31 -11.06 17.74
C ILE A 17 -15.78 -12.47 17.42
N SER A 18 -16.75 -13.00 18.18
CA SER A 18 -17.31 -14.35 17.95
C SER A 18 -17.99 -14.47 16.58
N ASP A 19 -18.01 -15.68 16.00
CA ASP A 19 -18.68 -15.93 14.75
C ASP A 19 -20.20 -15.69 14.86
N GLU A 20 -20.80 -15.94 16.03
CA GLU A 20 -22.19 -15.59 16.32
C GLU A 20 -22.45 -14.08 16.20
N ASP A 21 -21.54 -13.26 16.72
CA ASP A 21 -21.64 -11.80 16.63
C ASP A 21 -21.39 -11.30 15.20
N LYS A 22 -20.46 -11.91 14.47
CA LYS A 22 -20.27 -11.62 13.03
C LYS A 22 -21.56 -11.85 12.24
N VAL A 23 -22.24 -12.96 12.47
CA VAL A 23 -23.54 -13.27 11.80
C VAL A 23 -24.62 -12.25 12.16
N LYS A 24 -24.72 -11.88 13.45
CA LYS A 24 -25.66 -10.84 13.89
C LYS A 24 -25.41 -9.50 13.21
N ILE A 25 -24.14 -9.08 13.16
CA ILE A 25 -23.74 -7.81 12.53
C ILE A 25 -23.91 -7.88 11.01
N ALA A 26 -23.60 -9.01 10.38
CA ALA A 26 -23.73 -9.20 8.94
C ALA A 26 -25.17 -9.05 8.41
N GLY A 27 -26.16 -9.41 9.23
CA GLY A 27 -27.54 -9.31 8.74
C GLY A 27 -28.65 -9.64 9.74
N ASP A 28 -28.44 -10.56 10.70
CA ASP A 28 -29.50 -11.05 11.56
C ASP A 28 -30.18 -9.95 12.40
N ASN A 29 -29.41 -9.00 12.90
CA ASN A 29 -29.96 -7.87 13.66
C ASN A 29 -30.91 -7.01 12.80
N LEU A 30 -30.50 -6.71 11.55
CA LEU A 30 -31.33 -5.93 10.63
C LEU A 30 -32.57 -6.72 10.19
N ALA A 31 -32.40 -8.01 9.90
CA ALA A 31 -33.52 -8.88 9.53
C ALA A 31 -34.58 -8.96 10.64
N LYS A 32 -34.12 -9.10 11.91
CA LYS A 32 -35.01 -9.09 13.07
C LYS A 32 -35.75 -7.76 13.22
N LEU A 33 -35.02 -6.64 13.06
CA LEU A 33 -35.62 -5.30 13.14
C LEU A 33 -36.69 -5.06 12.07
N LEU A 34 -36.43 -5.53 10.85
CA LEU A 34 -37.33 -5.36 9.69
C LEU A 34 -38.41 -6.44 9.60
N GLY A 35 -38.39 -7.47 10.43
CA GLY A 35 -39.33 -8.61 10.36
C GLY A 35 -39.20 -9.43 9.08
N ILE A 36 -38.01 -9.48 8.46
CA ILE A 36 -37.79 -10.21 7.19
C ILE A 36 -36.95 -11.47 7.43
N LYS A 37 -37.14 -12.45 6.53
CA LYS A 37 -36.29 -13.65 6.50
C LYS A 37 -35.10 -13.41 5.59
N LEU A 38 -33.88 -13.69 6.09
CA LEU A 38 -32.67 -13.63 5.27
C LEU A 38 -32.64 -14.79 4.27
N TYR A 39 -32.31 -14.46 3.02
CA TYR A 39 -31.99 -15.46 2.02
C TYR A 39 -30.52 -15.84 2.17
N ARG A 40 -30.23 -17.14 2.30
CA ARG A 40 -28.85 -17.65 2.33
C ARG A 40 -28.48 -18.09 0.92
N TRP A 41 -27.46 -17.46 0.37
CA TRP A 41 -26.91 -17.82 -0.93
C TRP A 41 -26.14 -19.14 -0.83
N ASP A 42 -26.10 -19.86 -1.95
CA ASP A 42 -25.21 -21.01 -2.10
C ASP A 42 -23.75 -20.50 -2.05
N ASP A 43 -22.98 -21.02 -1.11
CA ASP A 43 -21.58 -20.66 -0.88
C ASP A 43 -20.61 -21.20 -1.94
N SER A 44 -21.09 -21.93 -2.96
CA SER A 44 -20.27 -22.54 -4.03
C SER A 44 -19.67 -21.53 -5.03
N LEU A 45 -19.98 -20.23 -4.93
CA LEU A 45 -19.57 -19.19 -5.87
C LEU A 45 -18.33 -18.41 -5.41
N GLY A 46 -17.30 -19.06 -4.92
CA GLY A 46 -16.07 -18.40 -4.49
C GLY A 46 -14.80 -19.07 -5.01
N ASP A 47 -13.76 -18.31 -5.20
CA ASP A 47 -12.41 -18.87 -5.37
C ASP A 47 -11.77 -19.21 -4.02
N GLU A 48 -10.61 -19.88 -4.05
CA GLU A 48 -9.89 -20.31 -2.84
C GLU A 48 -9.53 -19.17 -1.87
N LEU A 49 -9.34 -17.94 -2.40
CA LEU A 49 -9.01 -16.77 -1.59
C LEU A 49 -10.25 -16.26 -0.86
N ILE A 50 -11.39 -16.23 -1.56
CA ILE A 50 -12.69 -15.86 -0.99
C ILE A 50 -13.09 -16.84 0.11
N GLU A 51 -12.91 -18.15 -0.10
CA GLU A 51 -13.25 -19.16 0.92
C GLU A 51 -12.40 -19.01 2.20
N SER A 52 -11.11 -18.72 2.06
CA SER A 52 -10.27 -18.43 3.23
C SER A 52 -10.71 -17.15 3.95
N ALA A 53 -11.01 -16.09 3.20
CA ALA A 53 -11.47 -14.82 3.77
C ALA A 53 -12.80 -14.96 4.52
N LYS A 54 -13.79 -15.67 3.97
CA LYS A 54 -15.08 -15.93 4.63
C LYS A 54 -14.94 -16.58 6.00
N LYS A 55 -13.90 -17.37 6.20
CA LYS A 55 -13.60 -18.05 7.47
C LYS A 55 -12.73 -17.19 8.41
N GLY A 56 -12.30 -16.00 7.99
CA GLY A 56 -11.31 -15.21 8.72
C GLY A 56 -9.94 -15.89 8.81
N GLU A 57 -9.66 -16.85 7.93
CA GLU A 57 -8.40 -17.55 7.86
C GLU A 57 -7.35 -16.74 7.10
N ARG A 58 -6.07 -16.97 7.42
CA ARG A 58 -4.96 -16.40 6.64
C ARG A 58 -5.07 -16.85 5.19
N ILE A 59 -4.94 -15.89 4.29
CA ILE A 59 -4.91 -16.17 2.86
C ILE A 59 -3.67 -17.01 2.53
N LYS A 60 -3.86 -18.12 1.80
CA LYS A 60 -2.81 -19.10 1.48
C LYS A 60 -1.91 -18.70 0.31
N VAL A 61 -1.89 -17.44 -0.06
CA VAL A 61 -0.95 -16.89 -1.04
C VAL A 61 -0.02 -15.90 -0.36
N GLN A 62 1.14 -15.66 -0.96
CA GLN A 62 2.02 -14.62 -0.47
C GLN A 62 1.34 -13.25 -0.65
N ILE A 63 1.42 -12.40 0.37
CA ILE A 63 0.95 -11.02 0.31
C ILE A 63 2.12 -10.10 0.65
N ILE A 64 2.34 -9.10 -0.19
CA ILE A 64 3.33 -8.03 0.02
C ILE A 64 2.59 -6.71 0.02
N ASP A 65 2.58 -6.05 1.16
CA ASP A 65 2.04 -4.70 1.30
C ASP A 65 3.08 -3.68 0.83
N ALA A 66 2.81 -2.99 -0.26
CA ALA A 66 3.71 -2.00 -0.84
C ALA A 66 3.63 -0.63 -0.16
N HIS A 67 2.66 -0.39 0.73
CA HIS A 67 2.43 0.92 1.31
C HIS A 67 1.91 0.82 2.74
N ALA A 68 2.81 1.01 3.69
CA ALA A 68 2.47 1.07 5.10
C ALA A 68 3.37 2.05 5.86
N HIS A 69 2.93 2.38 7.06
CA HIS A 69 3.63 3.27 7.97
C HIS A 69 3.80 2.64 9.35
N LEU A 70 4.69 3.20 10.14
CA LEU A 70 4.86 2.83 11.54
C LEU A 70 5.40 4.00 12.35
N GLY A 71 5.20 3.93 13.66
CA GLY A 71 5.77 4.84 14.62
C GLY A 71 6.70 4.12 15.59
N ASP A 72 7.25 4.83 16.56
CA ASP A 72 7.95 4.22 17.68
C ASP A 72 6.93 3.54 18.62
N GLU A 73 7.40 2.66 19.51
CA GLU A 73 6.54 1.74 20.31
C GLU A 73 5.45 2.42 21.13
N ASN A 74 5.67 3.67 21.52
CA ASN A 74 4.70 4.46 22.31
C ASN A 74 4.07 5.60 21.51
N GLU A 75 4.31 5.67 20.20
CA GLU A 75 3.80 6.76 19.39
C GLU A 75 2.34 6.57 19.06
N ILE A 76 1.55 7.60 19.41
CA ILE A 76 0.15 7.70 19.03
C ILE A 76 0.08 8.71 17.91
N VAL A 77 -0.27 8.27 16.74
CA VAL A 77 -0.46 9.17 15.61
C VAL A 77 -1.71 10.01 15.86
N SER A 78 -1.51 11.31 16.02
CA SER A 78 -2.60 12.28 16.05
C SER A 78 -2.75 12.89 14.65
N GLY A 79 -3.95 13.22 14.28
CA GLY A 79 -4.25 13.84 12.98
C GLY A 79 -5.71 13.59 12.62
N TYR A 80 -5.95 13.15 11.40
CA TYR A 80 -7.30 12.83 10.93
C TYR A 80 -7.91 11.60 11.62
N THR A 81 -7.08 10.74 12.21
CA THR A 81 -7.52 9.52 12.89
C THR A 81 -7.01 9.55 14.33
N PRO A 82 -7.88 9.61 15.32
CA PRO A 82 -7.47 9.68 16.71
C PRO A 82 -6.88 8.34 17.19
N LEU A 83 -5.80 8.41 17.97
CA LEU A 83 -5.31 7.35 18.85
C LEU A 83 -5.03 6.00 18.20
N ILE A 84 -4.38 5.98 17.04
CA ILE A 84 -3.95 4.73 16.42
C ILE A 84 -2.63 4.29 17.05
N LYS A 85 -2.57 3.03 17.49
CA LYS A 85 -1.31 2.37 17.79
C LYS A 85 -0.54 2.15 16.49
N SER A 86 0.69 2.66 16.44
CA SER A 86 1.54 2.60 15.24
C SER A 86 2.87 1.90 15.44
N GLY A 87 3.09 1.36 16.65
CA GLY A 87 4.34 0.70 17.01
C GLY A 87 4.64 -0.53 16.14
N ILE A 88 5.91 -0.85 16.02
CA ILE A 88 6.45 -1.93 15.17
C ILE A 88 5.75 -3.27 15.43
N ASP A 89 5.58 -3.64 16.71
CA ASP A 89 4.95 -4.91 17.09
C ASP A 89 3.45 -4.95 16.78
N PHE A 90 2.79 -3.81 16.89
CA PHE A 90 1.37 -3.72 16.55
C PHE A 90 1.15 -3.97 15.06
N VAL A 91 1.90 -3.30 14.21
CA VAL A 91 1.83 -3.47 12.74
C VAL A 91 2.22 -4.91 12.36
N PHE A 92 3.29 -5.44 12.93
CA PHE A 92 3.71 -6.83 12.68
C PHE A 92 2.62 -7.85 13.04
N LYS A 93 2.03 -7.77 14.25
CA LYS A 93 0.98 -8.69 14.68
C LYS A 93 -0.27 -8.61 13.81
N ARG A 94 -0.65 -7.40 13.36
CA ARG A 94 -1.79 -7.23 12.45
C ARG A 94 -1.52 -7.86 11.09
N ASN A 95 -0.32 -7.70 10.57
CA ASN A 95 0.11 -8.34 9.32
C ASN A 95 0.09 -9.87 9.43
N GLU A 96 0.61 -10.41 10.51
CA GLU A 96 0.59 -11.86 10.77
C GLU A 96 -0.84 -12.41 10.83
N ALA A 97 -1.77 -11.69 11.46
CA ALA A 97 -3.18 -12.10 11.52
C ALA A 97 -3.83 -12.20 10.14
N LEU A 98 -3.46 -11.33 9.21
CA LEU A 98 -4.01 -11.28 7.84
C LEU A 98 -3.22 -12.12 6.83
N GLY A 99 -2.03 -12.64 7.20
CA GLY A 99 -1.16 -13.38 6.29
C GLY A 99 -0.29 -12.49 5.40
N ILE A 100 -0.16 -11.19 5.71
CA ILE A 100 0.79 -10.30 5.02
C ILE A 100 2.21 -10.71 5.39
N LYS A 101 2.96 -11.20 4.42
CA LYS A 101 4.30 -11.78 4.64
C LYS A 101 5.41 -10.74 4.61
N LYS A 102 5.28 -9.74 3.76
CA LYS A 102 6.22 -8.62 3.67
C LYS A 102 5.47 -7.31 3.65
N CYS A 103 6.07 -6.29 4.25
CA CYS A 103 5.47 -4.97 4.35
C CYS A 103 6.52 -3.89 4.10
N CYS A 104 6.30 -3.09 3.07
CA CYS A 104 7.17 -1.95 2.76
C CYS A 104 6.71 -0.75 3.60
N VAL A 105 7.61 -0.25 4.45
CA VAL A 105 7.27 0.74 5.47
C VAL A 105 8.15 1.98 5.46
N SER A 106 7.55 3.12 5.77
CA SER A 106 8.22 4.33 6.23
C SER A 106 7.65 4.77 7.58
N SER A 107 8.44 5.38 8.44
CA SER A 107 7.88 5.91 9.68
C SER A 107 7.10 7.21 9.45
N TRP A 108 6.11 7.48 10.30
CA TRP A 108 5.40 8.77 10.29
C TRP A 108 6.34 9.95 10.50
N LEU A 109 7.30 9.81 11.41
CA LEU A 109 8.26 10.85 11.70
C LEU A 109 9.09 11.22 10.47
N SER A 110 9.48 10.21 9.65
CA SER A 110 10.30 10.45 8.45
C SER A 110 9.59 11.26 7.37
N ILE A 111 8.27 11.09 7.24
CA ILE A 111 7.50 11.79 6.21
C ILE A 111 6.87 13.10 6.70
N TRP A 112 6.69 13.27 8.01
CA TRP A 112 5.98 14.43 8.54
C TRP A 112 6.88 15.50 9.16
N ALA A 113 8.05 15.13 9.68
CA ALA A 113 8.88 16.07 10.42
C ALA A 113 10.39 15.89 10.17
N ASP A 114 10.99 14.81 10.67
CA ASP A 114 12.42 14.57 10.64
C ASP A 114 12.76 13.28 9.90
N HIS A 115 13.28 13.42 8.68
CA HIS A 115 13.58 12.26 7.85
C HIS A 115 14.70 11.39 8.42
N LYS A 116 15.72 11.97 9.08
CA LYS A 116 16.85 11.21 9.64
C LYS A 116 16.40 10.37 10.83
N LEU A 117 15.77 10.98 11.82
CA LEU A 117 15.24 10.27 12.99
C LEU A 117 14.17 9.26 12.59
N GLY A 118 13.31 9.62 11.65
CA GLY A 118 12.26 8.74 11.19
C GLY A 118 12.78 7.54 10.39
N ASN A 119 13.82 7.71 9.58
CA ASN A 119 14.47 6.59 8.90
C ASN A 119 15.14 5.64 9.92
N GLU A 120 15.66 6.12 11.05
CA GLU A 120 16.15 5.26 12.13
C GLU A 120 15.02 4.43 12.79
N ILE A 121 13.79 4.97 12.92
CA ILE A 121 12.63 4.19 13.37
C ILE A 121 12.32 3.07 12.36
N THR A 122 12.31 3.39 11.08
CA THR A 122 12.12 2.39 10.01
C THR A 122 13.21 1.31 10.07
N LEU A 123 14.47 1.71 10.31
CA LEU A 123 15.60 0.78 10.46
C LEU A 123 15.45 -0.14 11.69
N LYS A 124 14.91 0.36 12.81
CA LYS A 124 14.61 -0.49 13.97
C LYS A 124 13.62 -1.60 13.60
N ALA A 125 12.58 -1.30 12.80
CA ALA A 125 11.63 -2.32 12.33
C ALA A 125 12.28 -3.38 11.45
N ILE A 126 13.11 -2.96 10.48
CA ILE A 126 13.85 -3.88 9.61
C ILE A 126 14.76 -4.79 10.44
N ARG A 127 15.46 -4.26 11.44
CA ARG A 127 16.33 -5.06 12.30
C ARG A 127 15.57 -6.02 13.20
N LYS A 128 14.40 -5.61 13.70
CA LYS A 128 13.58 -6.45 14.58
C LYS A 128 12.90 -7.61 13.83
N TYR A 129 12.44 -7.36 12.62
CA TYR A 129 11.75 -8.34 11.76
C TYR A 129 12.30 -8.29 10.32
N PRO A 130 13.54 -8.76 10.08
CA PRO A 130 14.26 -8.58 8.82
C PRO A 130 13.63 -9.30 7.62
N ASP A 131 12.89 -10.37 7.86
CA ASP A 131 12.19 -11.12 6.81
C ASP A 131 10.82 -10.53 6.48
N HIS A 132 10.36 -9.57 7.28
CA HIS A 132 9.02 -8.99 7.17
C HIS A 132 9.03 -7.55 6.68
N PHE A 133 9.82 -6.65 7.29
CA PHE A 133 9.82 -5.25 6.91
C PHE A 133 10.89 -4.90 5.87
N ILE A 134 10.48 -4.09 4.89
CA ILE A 134 11.35 -3.51 3.86
C ILE A 134 11.21 -2.00 3.96
N GLY A 135 12.35 -1.28 4.09
CA GLY A 135 12.31 0.16 4.35
C GLY A 135 12.22 1.02 3.11
N TYR A 136 11.36 2.03 3.19
CA TYR A 136 11.45 3.25 2.41
C TYR A 136 12.29 4.28 3.16
N ALA A 137 13.31 4.82 2.51
CA ALA A 137 14.00 6.00 3.01
C ALA A 137 13.26 7.26 2.54
N SER A 138 12.91 8.13 3.49
CA SER A 138 12.30 9.42 3.22
C SER A 138 13.34 10.53 3.30
N PHE A 139 13.12 11.62 2.56
CA PHE A 139 14.00 12.77 2.57
C PHE A 139 13.17 14.06 2.49
N ASN A 140 13.64 15.08 3.18
CA ASN A 140 13.24 16.46 2.89
C ASN A 140 14.42 17.13 2.16
N PRO A 141 14.29 17.42 0.85
CA PRO A 141 15.44 17.86 0.04
C PRO A 141 15.96 19.26 0.43
N VAL A 142 15.23 19.99 1.26
CA VAL A 142 15.68 21.28 1.81
C VAL A 142 16.71 21.10 2.93
N TYR A 143 16.67 19.96 3.62
CA TYR A 143 17.51 19.67 4.79
C TYR A 143 18.54 18.55 4.55
N VAL A 144 18.79 18.20 3.29
CA VAL A 144 19.88 17.30 2.93
C VAL A 144 21.10 18.13 2.59
N ASP A 145 22.11 18.10 3.45
CA ASP A 145 23.37 18.84 3.27
C ASP A 145 24.27 18.14 2.24
N ASP A 146 24.41 16.83 2.36
CA ASP A 146 25.19 16.00 1.45
C ASP A 146 24.36 14.79 0.95
N TRP A 147 23.93 14.87 -0.29
CA TRP A 147 23.17 13.78 -0.92
C TRP A 147 23.98 12.50 -1.11
N GLU A 148 25.27 12.59 -1.38
CA GLU A 148 26.09 11.41 -1.62
C GLU A 148 26.26 10.61 -0.32
N GLU A 149 26.56 11.30 0.78
CA GLU A 149 26.65 10.68 2.11
C GLU A 149 25.32 10.04 2.52
N GLU A 150 24.20 10.79 2.46
CA GLU A 150 22.89 10.32 2.86
C GLU A 150 22.41 9.11 2.04
N LEU A 151 22.54 9.16 0.71
CA LEU A 151 22.14 8.07 -0.17
C LEU A 151 23.00 6.81 0.05
N ASN A 152 24.31 6.99 0.17
CA ASN A 152 25.20 5.87 0.50
C ASN A 152 24.84 5.25 1.86
N TYR A 153 24.62 6.08 2.87
CA TYR A 153 24.28 5.60 4.21
C TYR A 153 23.00 4.79 4.22
N TRP A 154 21.89 5.35 3.73
CA TRP A 154 20.59 4.67 3.81
C TRP A 154 20.47 3.47 2.88
N PHE A 155 20.95 3.58 1.65
CA PHE A 155 20.78 2.53 0.66
C PHE A 155 21.94 1.51 0.64
N CYS A 156 23.20 1.96 0.59
CA CYS A 156 24.33 1.03 0.49
C CYS A 156 24.71 0.41 1.84
N VAL A 157 24.67 1.19 2.95
CA VAL A 157 25.04 0.70 4.28
C VAL A 157 23.85 0.08 5.02
N LYS A 158 22.71 0.79 5.09
CA LYS A 158 21.51 0.34 5.83
C LYS A 158 20.55 -0.52 5.03
N LYS A 159 20.78 -0.68 3.71
CA LYS A 159 20.05 -1.58 2.82
C LYS A 159 18.57 -1.31 2.68
N PHE A 160 18.17 -0.05 2.74
CA PHE A 160 16.83 0.36 2.31
C PHE A 160 16.66 0.05 0.82
N LYS A 161 15.42 -0.24 0.41
CA LYS A 161 15.11 -0.65 -0.97
C LYS A 161 14.24 0.35 -1.72
N GLY A 162 13.43 1.11 -0.99
CA GLY A 162 12.48 2.06 -1.55
C GLY A 162 12.74 3.50 -1.16
N ILE A 163 12.21 4.40 -1.95
CA ILE A 163 12.27 5.86 -1.78
C ILE A 163 10.85 6.36 -1.46
N LYS A 164 10.70 7.21 -0.43
CA LYS A 164 9.41 7.85 -0.10
C LYS A 164 9.58 9.38 -0.09
N PRO A 165 9.56 10.05 -1.24
CA PRO A 165 9.46 11.51 -1.30
C PRO A 165 8.00 11.89 -0.99
N TYR A 166 7.79 12.71 0.06
CA TYR A 166 6.44 12.94 0.57
C TYR A 166 5.94 14.36 0.31
N TYR A 167 5.34 14.58 -0.86
CA TYR A 167 4.81 15.87 -1.31
C TYR A 167 3.97 16.62 -0.26
N PRO A 168 3.00 16.01 0.47
CA PRO A 168 2.08 16.76 1.32
C PRO A 168 2.72 17.56 2.46
N LYS A 169 3.98 17.30 2.77
CA LYS A 169 4.71 18.03 3.83
C LYS A 169 5.80 18.94 3.28
N VAL A 170 6.47 18.51 2.22
CA VAL A 170 7.55 19.32 1.63
C VAL A 170 7.06 20.32 0.60
N LEU A 171 5.90 20.07 -0.02
CA LEU A 171 5.26 20.88 -1.06
C LEU A 171 6.24 21.21 -2.21
N ILE A 172 7.07 20.24 -2.57
CA ILE A 172 8.05 20.33 -3.64
C ILE A 172 7.64 19.36 -4.73
N SER A 173 7.33 19.86 -5.92
CA SER A 173 6.98 19.06 -7.09
C SER A 173 8.04 18.02 -7.40
N TYR A 174 7.66 16.81 -7.82
CA TYR A 174 8.61 15.72 -8.03
C TYR A 174 9.60 15.99 -9.17
N ASN A 175 9.28 16.84 -10.12
CA ASN A 175 10.19 17.28 -11.18
C ASN A 175 11.10 18.45 -10.76
N ASP A 176 11.05 18.92 -9.51
CA ASP A 176 11.96 19.95 -9.01
C ASP A 176 13.40 19.40 -8.94
N LYS A 177 14.37 20.23 -9.36
CA LYS A 177 15.80 19.89 -9.37
C LYS A 177 16.36 19.41 -8.02
N ARG A 178 15.71 19.76 -6.90
CA ARG A 178 16.10 19.33 -5.56
C ARG A 178 16.00 17.81 -5.37
N TRP A 179 15.10 17.12 -6.11
CA TRP A 179 14.96 15.66 -6.10
C TRP A 179 15.94 14.94 -7.05
N ARG A 180 16.59 15.67 -7.93
CA ARG A 180 17.36 15.09 -9.04
C ARG A 180 18.37 14.05 -8.59
N LYS A 181 19.21 14.35 -7.60
CA LYS A 181 20.23 13.41 -7.11
C LYS A 181 19.61 12.14 -6.54
N LEU A 182 18.47 12.25 -5.85
CA LEU A 182 17.74 11.11 -5.31
C LEU A 182 17.23 10.19 -6.43
N PHE A 183 16.60 10.77 -7.44
CA PHE A 183 16.05 9.98 -8.55
C PHE A 183 17.13 9.43 -9.49
N GLU A 184 18.21 10.17 -9.74
CA GLU A 184 19.39 9.66 -10.46
C GLU A 184 20.01 8.46 -9.74
N PHE A 185 20.13 8.52 -8.41
CA PHE A 185 20.60 7.39 -7.61
C PHE A 185 19.62 6.21 -7.68
N GLY A 186 18.34 6.47 -7.47
CA GLY A 186 17.29 5.44 -7.59
C GLY A 186 17.29 4.75 -8.94
N ASN A 187 17.43 5.50 -10.03
CA ASN A 187 17.52 4.99 -11.38
C ASN A 187 18.77 4.12 -11.59
N LYS A 188 19.94 4.59 -11.12
CA LYS A 188 21.20 3.85 -11.20
C LYS A 188 21.15 2.49 -10.52
N PHE A 189 20.50 2.43 -9.35
CA PHE A 189 20.43 1.22 -8.53
C PHE A 189 19.13 0.45 -8.68
N LYS A 190 18.27 0.84 -9.64
CA LYS A 190 16.98 0.20 -9.95
C LYS A 190 16.11 0.05 -8.71
N LEU A 191 16.00 1.12 -7.94
CA LEU A 191 15.14 1.20 -6.77
C LEU A 191 13.68 1.39 -7.18
N TYR A 192 12.81 1.55 -6.21
CA TYR A 192 11.42 1.95 -6.43
C TYR A 192 11.05 3.12 -5.51
N ALA A 193 10.17 3.98 -6.00
CA ALA A 193 9.69 5.17 -5.31
C ALA A 193 8.18 5.13 -5.14
N LEU A 194 7.69 5.31 -3.92
CA LEU A 194 6.26 5.43 -3.63
C LEU A 194 5.89 6.91 -3.55
N LEU A 195 5.16 7.39 -4.57
CA LEU A 195 4.78 8.79 -4.74
C LEU A 195 3.37 9.04 -4.21
N HIS A 196 3.23 10.00 -3.29
CA HIS A 196 1.92 10.52 -2.90
C HIS A 196 1.41 11.51 -3.95
N PRO A 197 0.08 11.59 -4.26
CA PRO A 197 -0.44 12.59 -5.18
C PRO A 197 -0.01 14.02 -4.81
N SER A 198 0.41 14.78 -5.84
CA SER A 198 0.75 16.21 -5.80
C SER A 198 -0.28 17.03 -6.58
N ASP A 199 -0.13 18.36 -6.58
CA ASP A 199 -1.07 19.24 -7.28
C ASP A 199 -1.05 19.07 -8.82
N ASN A 200 0.14 18.76 -9.38
CA ASN A 200 0.33 18.50 -10.82
C ASN A 200 0.79 17.08 -11.09
N PHE A 201 0.23 16.12 -10.36
CA PHE A 201 0.76 14.75 -10.25
C PHE A 201 0.92 14.04 -11.60
N VAL A 202 -0.03 14.21 -12.52
CA VAL A 202 0.00 13.57 -13.85
C VAL A 202 1.22 14.04 -14.65
N ASP A 203 1.41 15.34 -14.76
CA ASP A 203 2.51 15.92 -15.54
C ASP A 203 3.87 15.63 -14.90
N GLU A 204 3.95 15.71 -13.57
CA GLU A 204 5.17 15.38 -12.82
C GLU A 204 5.58 13.92 -13.02
N VAL A 205 4.62 12.97 -12.93
CA VAL A 205 4.89 11.54 -13.12
C VAL A 205 5.30 11.24 -14.55
N ASP A 206 4.65 11.83 -15.56
CA ASP A 206 5.03 11.61 -16.97
C ASP A 206 6.46 12.07 -17.24
N GLU A 207 6.84 13.24 -16.74
CA GLU A 207 8.18 13.78 -16.88
C GLU A 207 9.23 12.90 -16.19
N ILE A 208 9.07 12.65 -14.87
CA ILE A 208 10.11 11.92 -14.11
C ILE A 208 10.21 10.46 -14.52
N SER A 209 9.12 9.80 -14.90
CA SER A 209 9.17 8.41 -15.35
C SER A 209 9.88 8.24 -16.70
N SER A 210 9.82 9.27 -17.54
CA SER A 210 10.59 9.35 -18.78
C SER A 210 12.08 9.59 -18.53
N LEU A 211 12.41 10.48 -17.58
CA LEU A 211 13.80 10.84 -17.24
C LEU A 211 14.54 9.71 -16.51
N TYR A 212 13.81 8.89 -15.74
CA TYR A 212 14.37 7.84 -14.88
C TYR A 212 13.75 6.46 -15.18
N PRO A 213 14.02 5.86 -16.36
CA PRO A 213 13.32 4.66 -16.83
C PRO A 213 13.65 3.38 -16.06
N ASP A 214 14.73 3.35 -15.31
CA ASP A 214 15.13 2.21 -14.46
C ASP A 214 14.66 2.34 -12.98
N LEU A 215 14.12 3.48 -12.58
CA LEU A 215 13.46 3.69 -11.29
C LEU A 215 11.97 3.35 -11.42
N ASP A 216 11.47 2.40 -10.63
CA ASP A 216 10.05 2.06 -10.62
C ASP A 216 9.25 3.06 -9.76
N PHE A 217 8.18 3.63 -10.31
CA PHE A 217 7.32 4.57 -9.63
C PHE A 217 5.98 3.92 -9.26
N LEU A 218 5.70 3.82 -7.96
CA LEU A 218 4.43 3.35 -7.43
C LEU A 218 3.57 4.57 -7.12
N LEU A 219 2.44 4.72 -7.82
CA LEU A 219 1.53 5.84 -7.65
C LEU A 219 0.54 5.57 -6.53
N ALA A 220 0.83 6.11 -5.34
CA ALA A 220 0.02 5.88 -4.16
C ALA A 220 -1.42 6.38 -4.33
N HIS A 221 -2.34 5.67 -3.68
CA HIS A 221 -3.74 6.10 -3.52
C HIS A 221 -4.58 6.09 -4.80
N THR A 222 -4.33 5.18 -5.71
CA THR A 222 -5.21 4.99 -6.89
C THR A 222 -6.67 4.74 -6.48
N GLY A 223 -6.89 4.16 -5.30
CA GLY A 223 -8.19 3.96 -4.68
C GLY A 223 -8.99 5.23 -4.38
N ILE A 224 -8.48 6.44 -4.63
CA ILE A 224 -9.22 7.70 -4.54
C ILE A 224 -10.47 7.65 -5.43
N GLY A 225 -10.39 7.10 -6.64
CA GLY A 225 -11.54 6.92 -7.50
C GLY A 225 -11.21 6.88 -8.99
N PHE A 226 -12.24 6.58 -9.79
CA PHE A 226 -12.13 6.41 -11.24
C PHE A 226 -11.54 7.61 -11.98
N LYS A 227 -11.86 8.83 -11.56
CA LYS A 227 -11.29 10.02 -12.22
C LYS A 227 -9.78 10.03 -12.08
N HIS A 228 -9.27 9.92 -10.85
CA HIS A 228 -7.84 9.89 -10.56
C HIS A 228 -7.14 8.74 -11.30
N ALA A 229 -7.73 7.55 -11.29
CA ALA A 229 -7.20 6.38 -12.00
C ALA A 229 -7.11 6.64 -13.52
N ARG A 230 -8.19 7.14 -14.14
CA ARG A 230 -8.23 7.42 -15.59
C ARG A 230 -7.19 8.45 -16.03
N ASP A 231 -6.98 9.48 -15.24
CA ASP A 231 -6.00 10.53 -15.55
C ASP A 231 -4.56 9.96 -15.65
N LEU A 232 -4.29 8.83 -14.97
CA LEU A 232 -2.98 8.16 -14.92
C LEU A 232 -2.84 6.96 -15.87
N VAL A 233 -3.95 6.41 -16.41
CA VAL A 233 -3.93 5.21 -17.28
C VAL A 233 -2.99 5.38 -18.48
N TYR A 234 -3.02 6.54 -19.10
CA TYR A 234 -2.17 6.85 -20.26
C TYR A 234 -0.68 6.65 -19.90
N ILE A 235 -0.22 7.25 -18.81
CA ILE A 235 1.20 7.16 -18.41
C ILE A 235 1.61 5.71 -18.15
N ILE A 236 0.75 4.94 -17.48
CA ILE A 236 1.05 3.54 -17.15
C ILE A 236 1.11 2.65 -18.40
N LYS A 237 0.30 2.96 -19.44
CA LYS A 237 0.37 2.28 -20.73
C LYS A 237 1.67 2.58 -21.47
N GLU A 238 2.12 3.82 -21.42
CA GLU A 238 3.31 4.29 -22.15
C GLU A 238 4.64 3.99 -21.42
N ARG A 239 4.61 3.84 -20.09
CA ARG A 239 5.79 3.72 -19.25
C ARG A 239 5.92 2.32 -18.64
N GLY A 240 7.07 1.67 -18.89
CA GLY A 240 7.36 0.34 -18.32
C GLY A 240 7.51 0.35 -16.80
N ASN A 241 7.94 1.47 -16.23
CA ASN A 241 8.36 1.67 -14.85
C ASN A 241 7.34 2.38 -13.96
N VAL A 242 6.07 2.49 -14.37
CA VAL A 242 5.00 3.12 -13.57
C VAL A 242 3.94 2.09 -13.22
N PHE A 243 3.48 2.12 -11.95
CA PHE A 243 2.53 1.16 -11.39
C PHE A 243 1.47 1.85 -10.54
N PHE A 244 0.23 1.36 -10.60
CA PHE A 244 -0.81 1.74 -9.67
C PHE A 244 -0.58 1.08 -8.30
N GLU A 245 -0.66 1.84 -7.22
CA GLU A 245 -0.76 1.33 -5.86
C GLU A 245 -2.18 1.61 -5.35
N LEU A 246 -2.88 0.55 -4.90
CA LEU A 246 -4.34 0.55 -4.73
C LEU A 246 -4.87 1.29 -3.51
N THR A 247 -4.03 1.61 -2.55
CA THR A 247 -4.49 2.14 -1.25
C THR A 247 -5.48 3.29 -1.38
N PHE A 248 -6.60 3.20 -0.71
CA PHE A 248 -7.41 4.32 -0.22
C PHE A 248 -8.66 3.84 0.51
N THR A 249 -9.22 4.66 1.42
CA THR A 249 -10.42 4.33 2.20
C THR A 249 -11.68 4.25 1.34
N ASN A 250 -11.67 4.86 0.15
CA ASN A 250 -12.86 4.95 -0.69
C ASN A 250 -13.25 3.61 -1.33
N VAL A 251 -12.28 2.74 -1.62
CA VAL A 251 -12.47 1.39 -2.20
C VAL A 251 -13.62 1.30 -3.23
N PRO A 252 -13.57 2.06 -4.33
CA PRO A 252 -14.69 2.12 -5.27
C PRO A 252 -14.99 0.75 -5.89
N ASP A 253 -16.27 0.38 -5.96
CA ASP A 253 -16.67 -0.87 -6.61
C ASP A 253 -16.37 -0.82 -8.12
N GLY A 254 -15.78 -1.90 -8.66
CA GLY A 254 -15.43 -2.00 -10.08
C GLY A 254 -14.12 -1.31 -10.49
N LEU A 255 -13.43 -0.59 -9.58
CA LEU A 255 -12.19 0.09 -9.95
C LEU A 255 -11.05 -0.89 -10.26
N ILE A 256 -10.91 -1.97 -9.50
CA ILE A 256 -9.85 -2.97 -9.74
C ILE A 256 -10.07 -3.63 -11.10
N GLU A 257 -11.31 -4.02 -11.40
CA GLU A 257 -11.69 -4.59 -12.70
C GLU A 257 -11.37 -3.64 -13.86
N PHE A 258 -11.72 -2.37 -13.72
CA PHE A 258 -11.40 -1.33 -14.68
C PHE A 258 -9.89 -1.19 -14.90
N LEU A 259 -9.09 -1.16 -13.83
CA LEU A 259 -7.64 -1.04 -13.94
C LEU A 259 -7.01 -2.27 -14.62
N VAL A 260 -7.49 -3.48 -14.29
CA VAL A 260 -7.01 -4.71 -14.95
C VAL A 260 -7.36 -4.72 -16.43
N GLU A 261 -8.54 -4.25 -16.82
CA GLU A 261 -8.96 -4.11 -18.22
C GLU A 261 -8.08 -3.09 -18.96
N GLU A 262 -7.79 -1.94 -18.36
CA GLU A 262 -7.08 -0.85 -19.00
C GLU A 262 -5.57 -1.08 -19.12
N VAL A 263 -4.92 -1.56 -18.07
CA VAL A 263 -3.44 -1.63 -18.00
C VAL A 263 -2.88 -3.02 -17.72
N GLY A 264 -3.74 -4.00 -17.47
CA GLY A 264 -3.35 -5.35 -17.05
C GLY A 264 -2.96 -5.42 -15.55
N SER A 265 -3.16 -6.61 -14.96
CA SER A 265 -2.86 -6.85 -13.54
C SER A 265 -1.37 -6.69 -13.19
N ASP A 266 -0.47 -6.84 -14.16
CA ASP A 266 0.99 -6.70 -13.99
C ASP A 266 1.45 -5.27 -13.62
N LYS A 267 0.56 -4.29 -13.77
CA LYS A 267 0.80 -2.87 -13.48
C LYS A 267 0.19 -2.38 -12.16
N ILE A 268 -0.30 -3.29 -11.34
CA ILE A 268 -1.02 -2.96 -10.12
C ILE A 268 -0.34 -3.63 -8.93
N VAL A 269 -0.10 -2.89 -7.85
CA VAL A 269 0.43 -3.42 -6.58
C VAL A 269 -0.55 -3.17 -5.44
N PHE A 270 -0.56 -4.08 -4.49
CA PHE A 270 -1.35 -4.00 -3.27
C PHE A 270 -0.66 -3.12 -2.23
N GLY A 271 -1.44 -2.29 -1.53
CA GLY A 271 -1.00 -1.52 -0.39
C GLY A 271 -2.16 -1.19 0.55
N THR A 272 -1.86 -0.82 1.79
CA THR A 272 -2.86 -0.65 2.85
C THR A 272 -2.89 0.72 3.50
N ASP A 273 -1.76 1.42 3.53
CA ASP A 273 -1.56 2.66 4.30
C ASP A 273 -1.84 2.46 5.82
N GLN A 274 -1.62 1.21 6.28
CA GLN A 274 -1.72 0.92 7.70
C GLN A 274 -0.61 1.65 8.48
N PRO A 275 -0.80 1.95 9.76
CA PRO A 275 -1.98 1.72 10.58
C PRO A 275 -3.02 2.84 10.50
N MET A 276 -2.85 3.83 9.61
CA MET A 276 -3.86 4.89 9.43
C MET A 276 -5.22 4.31 8.98
N ARG A 277 -5.17 3.20 8.27
CA ARG A 277 -6.33 2.39 7.87
C ARG A 277 -6.12 0.96 8.33
N ASP A 278 -7.20 0.27 8.71
CA ASP A 278 -7.12 -1.18 8.91
C ASP A 278 -6.82 -1.87 7.56
N PRO A 279 -5.85 -2.79 7.50
CA PRO A 279 -5.48 -3.46 6.26
C PRO A 279 -6.54 -4.45 5.72
N ALA A 280 -7.46 -4.95 6.56
CA ALA A 280 -8.44 -5.93 6.14
C ALA A 280 -9.39 -5.44 5.03
N PRO A 281 -9.95 -4.22 5.05
CA PRO A 281 -10.75 -3.70 3.94
C PRO A 281 -10.00 -3.63 2.61
N GLN A 282 -8.71 -3.27 2.62
CA GLN A 282 -7.90 -3.21 1.42
C GLN A 282 -7.67 -4.62 0.86
N LEU A 283 -7.36 -5.57 1.73
CA LEU A 283 -7.22 -6.97 1.36
C LEU A 283 -8.51 -7.53 0.76
N GLY A 284 -9.66 -7.29 1.43
CA GLY A 284 -10.96 -7.70 0.95
C GLY A 284 -11.34 -7.07 -0.40
N TRP A 285 -10.93 -5.83 -0.64
CA TRP A 285 -11.18 -5.18 -1.93
C TRP A 285 -10.56 -5.95 -3.09
N VAL A 286 -9.34 -6.46 -2.93
CA VAL A 286 -8.69 -7.30 -3.94
C VAL A 286 -9.29 -8.72 -3.97
N ILE A 287 -9.48 -9.35 -2.81
CA ILE A 287 -9.98 -10.74 -2.73
C ILE A 287 -11.36 -10.88 -3.36
N TYR A 288 -12.28 -9.94 -3.08
CA TYR A 288 -13.65 -9.98 -3.57
C TYR A 288 -13.85 -9.27 -4.94
N SER A 289 -12.79 -8.78 -5.58
CA SER A 289 -12.88 -8.24 -6.94
C SER A 289 -13.17 -9.36 -7.96
N ARG A 290 -13.85 -8.98 -9.04
CA ARG A 290 -14.31 -9.90 -10.11
C ARG A 290 -13.22 -10.07 -11.19
N ILE A 291 -12.00 -10.38 -10.77
CA ILE A 291 -10.86 -10.70 -11.62
C ILE A 291 -10.41 -12.14 -11.38
N SER A 292 -9.53 -12.67 -12.22
CA SER A 292 -9.03 -14.03 -12.06
C SER A 292 -8.19 -14.17 -10.78
N VAL A 293 -8.09 -15.41 -10.25
CA VAL A 293 -7.23 -15.71 -9.09
C VAL A 293 -5.76 -15.37 -9.40
N GLU A 294 -5.34 -15.60 -10.63
CA GLU A 294 -3.96 -15.28 -11.05
C GLU A 294 -3.71 -13.77 -11.05
N ASP A 295 -4.68 -12.96 -11.48
CA ASP A 295 -4.58 -11.50 -11.38
C ASP A 295 -4.53 -11.04 -9.93
N LYS A 296 -5.34 -11.62 -9.04
CA LYS A 296 -5.29 -11.35 -7.60
C LYS A 296 -3.91 -11.65 -7.02
N LYS A 297 -3.31 -12.81 -7.36
CA LYS A 297 -1.96 -13.19 -6.92
C LYS A 297 -0.89 -12.19 -7.41
N LYS A 298 -0.98 -11.74 -8.66
CA LYS A 298 -0.08 -10.71 -9.19
C LYS A 298 -0.18 -9.42 -8.39
N ILE A 299 -1.39 -8.92 -8.18
CA ILE A 299 -1.65 -7.69 -7.42
C ILE A 299 -1.20 -7.82 -5.98
N LEU A 300 -1.55 -8.93 -5.30
CA LEU A 300 -1.25 -9.14 -3.89
C LEU A 300 0.25 -9.30 -3.59
N ALA A 301 1.05 -9.84 -4.55
CA ALA A 301 2.45 -10.10 -4.25
C ALA A 301 3.39 -10.06 -5.45
N LEU A 302 3.10 -10.77 -6.55
CA LEU A 302 4.12 -11.11 -7.55
C LEU A 302 4.72 -9.86 -8.22
N ASN A 303 3.92 -8.82 -8.43
CA ASN A 303 4.39 -7.56 -9.00
C ASN A 303 5.37 -6.86 -8.06
N MET A 304 5.00 -6.70 -6.80
CA MET A 304 5.89 -6.06 -5.82
C MET A 304 7.14 -6.88 -5.55
N GLU A 305 7.04 -8.20 -5.54
CA GLU A 305 8.20 -9.08 -5.44
C GLU A 305 9.19 -8.87 -6.61
N ARG A 306 8.66 -8.77 -7.85
CA ARG A 306 9.46 -8.47 -9.04
C ARG A 306 10.16 -7.12 -8.93
N ILE A 307 9.45 -6.07 -8.49
CA ILE A 307 9.99 -4.72 -8.29
C ILE A 307 11.13 -4.74 -7.25
N ILE A 308 10.90 -5.38 -6.09
CA ILE A 308 11.93 -5.48 -5.04
C ILE A 308 13.17 -6.23 -5.53
N LYS A 309 13.00 -7.29 -6.31
CA LYS A 309 14.11 -8.12 -6.83
C LYS A 309 14.94 -7.41 -7.92
N ARG A 310 14.41 -6.37 -8.57
CA ARG A 310 15.19 -5.56 -9.55
C ARG A 310 16.27 -4.71 -8.89
N SER A 311 16.11 -4.35 -7.63
CA SER A 311 17.08 -3.51 -6.91
C SER A 311 18.47 -4.15 -6.90
N LEU A 312 19.48 -3.36 -7.22
CA LEU A 312 20.90 -3.75 -7.23
C LEU A 312 21.60 -3.59 -5.87
N ILE A 313 20.84 -3.21 -4.83
CA ILE A 313 21.34 -2.98 -3.46
C ILE A 313 20.88 -4.08 -2.51
#